data_f3fad2150c5a8a61de8e4dba74a3cc0d
#
_entry.id   f3fad2150c5a8a61de8e4dba74a3cc0d
#
_cell.length_a   1.000
_cell.length_b   1.000
_cell.length_c   1.000
_cell.angle_alpha   90.00
_cell.angle_beta   90.00
_cell.angle_gamma   90.00
#
_symmetry.space_group_name_H-M   'P 1'
#
loop_
_entity.id
_entity.type
_entity.pdbx_description
1 polymer ?
#
loop_
_entity_poly.entity_id
_entity_poly.type
_entity_poly.pdbx_seq_one_letter_code
_entity_poly.pdbx_strand_id
1 'polypeptide(L)'
;NMDYITATFLLEKISKKTCIINDPVSVRNMPEKLHSMEFLKLMPATIFTKNIDEIDKFIKKHKKIVIKPTHGYGGKNILFLNKKLKKRKILNYINQHDQVMVQKFLPKIKEGDKRIFVIGGVIKGAIRRVPKRGSIISNIGQGGIPKKTTLTKQELKIAEIVSKNLKKNKIVFAGIDLISGYLTGDINITSPTG
;
A
#
# COMPACT_ATOMS: atom_id res chain seq x y z
N ASN A 1 -13.77 -1.65 7.95
CA ASN A 1 -15.14 -2.01 7.62
C ASN A 1 -15.51 -3.30 8.36
N MET A 2 -16.55 -3.26 9.21
CA MET A 2 -17.00 -4.43 10.01
C MET A 2 -17.42 -5.59 9.13
N ASP A 3 -18.02 -5.35 7.97
CA ASP A 3 -18.43 -6.42 7.03
C ASP A 3 -17.23 -7.23 6.54
N TYR A 4 -16.11 -6.56 6.26
CA TYR A 4 -14.86 -7.23 5.89
C TYR A 4 -14.35 -8.14 7.02
N ILE A 5 -14.35 -7.67 8.25
CA ILE A 5 -13.95 -8.46 9.43
C ILE A 5 -14.91 -9.62 9.62
N THR A 6 -16.22 -9.37 9.54
CA THR A 6 -17.26 -10.42 9.63
C THR A 6 -17.06 -11.50 8.55
N ALA A 7 -16.84 -11.11 7.30
CA ALA A 7 -16.55 -12.05 6.22
C ALA A 7 -15.34 -12.93 6.52
N THR A 8 -14.25 -12.38 7.07
CA THR A 8 -13.08 -13.18 7.42
C THR A 8 -13.37 -14.18 8.55
N PHE A 9 -14.20 -13.85 9.53
CA PHE A 9 -14.64 -14.80 10.57
C PHE A 9 -15.50 -15.92 9.98
N LEU A 10 -16.42 -15.61 9.08
CA LEU A 10 -17.26 -16.63 8.42
C LEU A 10 -16.42 -17.57 7.55
N LEU A 11 -15.48 -17.03 6.77
CA LEU A 11 -14.55 -17.81 5.97
C LEU A 11 -13.66 -18.72 6.84
N GLU A 12 -13.20 -18.25 7.99
CA GLU A 12 -12.43 -19.05 8.93
C GLU A 12 -13.19 -20.31 9.38
N LYS A 13 -14.52 -20.23 9.59
CA LYS A 13 -15.36 -21.38 10.00
C LYS A 13 -15.41 -22.48 8.93
N ILE A 14 -15.34 -22.11 7.66
CA ILE A 14 -15.42 -23.09 6.55
C ILE A 14 -14.04 -23.50 6.02
N SER A 15 -12.95 -22.86 6.46
CA SER A 15 -11.57 -23.11 5.98
C SER A 15 -11.11 -24.56 6.17
N LYS A 16 -11.68 -25.30 7.11
CA LYS A 16 -11.42 -26.74 7.31
C LYS A 16 -12.03 -27.63 6.23
N LYS A 17 -13.03 -27.13 5.50
CA LYS A 17 -13.80 -27.88 4.50
C LYS A 17 -13.50 -27.44 3.06
N THR A 18 -12.93 -26.27 2.92
CA THR A 18 -12.68 -25.61 1.62
C THR A 18 -11.34 -24.90 1.62
N CYS A 19 -10.61 -25.01 0.51
CA CYS A 19 -9.39 -24.22 0.32
C CYS A 19 -9.74 -22.74 0.13
N ILE A 20 -9.27 -21.91 1.03
CA ILE A 20 -9.46 -20.46 0.97
C ILE A 20 -8.09 -19.77 0.79
N ILE A 21 -7.98 -18.99 -0.25
CA ILE A 21 -6.79 -18.17 -0.55
C ILE A 21 -7.20 -16.68 -0.49
N ASN A 22 -6.58 -15.91 0.39
CA ASN A 22 -5.57 -16.23 1.41
C ASN A 22 -6.24 -16.69 2.72
N ASP A 23 -5.41 -17.16 3.67
CA ASP A 23 -5.88 -17.55 5.01
C ASP A 23 -6.67 -16.41 5.68
N PRO A 24 -7.94 -16.61 6.09
CA PRO A 24 -8.79 -15.53 6.59
C PRO A 24 -8.27 -14.85 7.85
N VAL A 25 -7.60 -15.61 8.73
CA VAL A 25 -7.00 -15.07 9.97
C VAL A 25 -5.84 -14.14 9.61
N SER A 26 -4.99 -14.57 8.69
CA SER A 26 -3.84 -13.79 8.25
C SER A 26 -4.27 -12.51 7.53
N VAL A 27 -5.26 -12.59 6.65
CA VAL A 27 -5.82 -11.43 5.94
C VAL A 27 -6.40 -10.41 6.91
N ARG A 28 -7.12 -10.87 7.94
CA ARG A 28 -7.70 -10.01 8.99
C ARG A 28 -6.63 -9.31 9.82
N ASN A 29 -5.55 -10.01 10.14
CA ASN A 29 -4.49 -9.52 11.02
C ASN A 29 -3.39 -8.71 10.31
N MET A 30 -3.42 -8.67 8.98
CA MET A 30 -2.42 -7.98 8.16
C MET A 30 -3.06 -6.90 7.27
N PRO A 31 -3.65 -5.82 7.85
CA PRO A 31 -4.21 -4.74 7.05
C PRO A 31 -3.15 -4.13 6.14
N GLU A 32 -3.49 -3.95 4.87
CA GLU A 32 -2.60 -3.60 3.74
C GLU A 32 -1.50 -2.60 4.07
N LYS A 33 -1.87 -1.44 4.66
CA LYS A 33 -0.91 -0.38 4.97
C LYS A 33 -0.27 -0.53 6.35
N LEU A 34 -1.01 -1.02 7.34
CA LEU A 34 -0.45 -1.16 8.70
C LEU A 34 0.60 -2.28 8.74
N HIS A 35 0.39 -3.38 8.02
CA HIS A 35 1.40 -4.43 7.89
C HIS A 35 2.71 -3.92 7.31
N SER A 36 2.67 -2.90 6.43
CA SER A 36 3.88 -2.32 5.87
C SER A 36 4.80 -1.64 6.91
N MET A 37 4.33 -1.40 8.13
CA MET A 37 5.16 -0.87 9.24
C MET A 37 6.36 -1.78 9.55
N GLU A 38 6.26 -3.08 9.30
CA GLU A 38 7.38 -4.02 9.43
C GLU A 38 8.53 -3.72 8.44
N PHE A 39 8.25 -2.96 7.38
CA PHE A 39 9.17 -2.69 6.27
C PHE A 39 9.54 -1.21 6.13
N LEU A 40 9.44 -0.39 7.17
CA LEU A 40 9.72 1.06 7.10
C LEU A 40 11.08 1.38 6.51
N LYS A 41 12.10 0.53 6.72
CA LYS A 41 13.45 0.70 6.13
C LYS A 41 13.48 0.53 4.61
N LEU A 42 12.48 -0.11 4.03
CA LEU A 42 12.33 -0.33 2.57
C LEU A 42 11.44 0.73 1.92
N MET A 43 10.81 1.59 2.73
CA MET A 43 9.88 2.62 2.31
C MET A 43 10.58 3.99 2.20
N PRO A 44 10.04 4.95 1.44
CA PRO A 44 10.45 6.34 1.60
C PRO A 44 10.11 6.79 3.03
N ALA A 45 10.67 7.91 3.49
CA ALA A 45 10.33 8.43 4.82
C ALA A 45 8.82 8.40 5.04
N THR A 46 8.39 7.70 6.08
CA THR A 46 6.98 7.42 6.38
C THR A 46 6.73 7.49 7.88
N ILE A 47 5.61 8.06 8.28
CA ILE A 47 5.09 8.01 9.65
C ILE A 47 3.61 7.61 9.62
N PHE A 48 3.15 7.01 10.70
CA PHE A 48 1.75 6.69 10.96
C PHE A 48 1.28 7.53 12.16
N THR A 49 0.34 8.44 11.95
CA THR A 49 -0.06 9.39 12.99
C THR A 49 -1.43 9.99 12.72
N LYS A 50 -2.08 10.49 13.76
CA LYS A 50 -3.21 11.43 13.70
C LYS A 50 -2.87 12.79 14.31
N ASN A 51 -1.63 12.97 14.75
CA ASN A 51 -1.17 14.24 15.35
C ASN A 51 -0.79 15.22 14.24
N ILE A 52 -1.52 16.34 14.19
CA ILE A 52 -1.32 17.38 13.17
C ILE A 52 0.06 18.06 13.26
N ASP A 53 0.64 18.16 14.47
CA ASP A 53 1.95 18.80 14.65
C ASP A 53 3.08 17.89 14.12
N GLU A 54 2.93 16.58 14.22
CA GLU A 54 3.86 15.63 13.58
C GLU A 54 3.77 15.74 12.06
N ILE A 55 2.57 15.87 11.49
CA ILE A 55 2.37 16.07 10.05
C ILE A 55 2.99 17.40 9.61
N ASP A 56 2.84 18.46 10.41
CA ASP A 56 3.47 19.78 10.12
C ASP A 56 4.98 19.70 10.11
N LYS A 57 5.58 19.07 11.12
CA LYS A 57 7.03 18.80 11.16
C LYS A 57 7.48 17.99 9.95
N PHE A 58 6.71 16.96 9.57
CA PHE A 58 7.03 16.09 8.45
C PHE A 58 6.98 16.82 7.11
N ILE A 59 5.95 17.65 6.85
CA ILE A 59 5.87 18.43 5.60
C ILE A 59 6.94 19.54 5.55
N LYS A 60 7.28 20.17 6.67
CA LYS A 60 8.39 21.12 6.75
C LYS A 60 9.70 20.48 6.34
N LYS A 61 9.96 19.24 6.78
CA LYS A 61 11.17 18.46 6.46
C LYS A 61 11.21 18.01 4.99
N HIS A 62 10.11 17.43 4.48
CA HIS A 62 10.10 16.75 3.18
C HIS A 62 9.51 17.56 2.03
N LYS A 63 8.88 18.73 2.31
CA LYS A 63 8.29 19.68 1.34
C LYS A 63 7.08 19.13 0.56
N LYS A 64 7.18 17.92 0.00
CA LYS A 64 6.10 17.24 -0.74
C LYS A 64 5.80 15.91 -0.08
N ILE A 65 4.54 15.71 0.29
CA ILE A 65 4.09 14.50 0.97
C ILE A 65 2.77 14.01 0.37
N VAL A 66 2.49 12.74 0.59
CA VAL A 66 1.16 12.14 0.42
C VAL A 66 0.64 11.68 1.77
N ILE A 67 -0.65 11.84 1.99
CA ILE A 67 -1.36 11.30 3.15
C ILE A 67 -2.36 10.27 2.61
N LYS A 68 -2.37 9.08 3.19
CA LYS A 68 -3.23 7.97 2.81
C LYS A 68 -4.00 7.50 4.05
N PRO A 69 -5.30 7.15 3.96
CA PRO A 69 -5.99 6.51 5.08
C PRO A 69 -5.39 5.11 5.31
N THR A 70 -5.22 4.71 6.56
CA THR A 70 -4.67 3.38 6.90
C THR A 70 -5.57 2.23 6.44
N HIS A 71 -6.89 2.45 6.46
CA HIS A 71 -7.91 1.50 6.04
C HIS A 71 -8.55 1.87 4.69
N GLY A 72 -7.73 2.25 3.71
CA GLY A 72 -8.19 2.59 2.35
C GLY A 72 -7.59 1.66 1.30
N TYR A 73 -8.27 1.51 0.17
CA TYR A 73 -7.84 0.69 -0.96
C TYR A 73 -8.05 1.42 -2.29
N GLY A 74 -7.42 0.92 -3.35
CA GLY A 74 -7.65 1.38 -4.73
C GLY A 74 -7.21 2.81 -5.02
N GLY A 75 -6.29 3.39 -4.24
CA GLY A 75 -5.82 4.77 -4.43
C GLY A 75 -6.84 5.85 -4.05
N LYS A 76 -7.97 5.48 -3.44
CA LYS A 76 -8.99 6.44 -3.01
C LYS A 76 -8.50 7.28 -1.83
N ASN A 77 -8.97 8.55 -1.80
CA ASN A 77 -8.71 9.48 -0.70
C ASN A 77 -7.21 9.78 -0.44
N ILE A 78 -6.34 9.65 -1.45
CA ILE A 78 -4.95 10.09 -1.33
C ILE A 78 -4.90 11.62 -1.39
N LEU A 79 -4.34 12.24 -0.34
CA LEU A 79 -4.15 13.68 -0.27
C LEU A 79 -2.70 14.02 -0.56
N PHE A 80 -2.44 14.77 -1.64
CA PHE A 80 -1.13 15.34 -1.95
C PHE A 80 -0.99 16.73 -1.37
N LEU A 81 0.14 17.00 -0.70
CA LEU A 81 0.48 18.30 -0.14
C LEU A 81 1.86 18.75 -0.63
N ASN A 82 1.95 20.03 -1.00
CA ASN A 82 3.16 20.68 -1.46
C ASN A 82 3.46 21.93 -0.62
N LYS A 83 4.51 21.87 0.19
CA LYS A 83 5.11 22.95 0.99
C LYS A 83 4.22 23.60 2.09
N LYS A 84 2.92 23.66 1.97
CA LYS A 84 2.02 24.31 2.93
C LYS A 84 1.03 23.36 3.54
N LEU A 85 0.96 23.40 4.86
CA LEU A 85 -0.06 22.73 5.63
C LEU A 85 -1.36 23.56 5.57
N LYS A 86 -2.43 22.97 5.07
CA LYS A 86 -3.78 23.52 5.21
C LYS A 86 -4.43 22.86 6.43
N LYS A 87 -4.15 23.39 7.65
CA LYS A 87 -4.57 22.80 8.93
C LYS A 87 -6.01 22.30 8.91
N ARG A 88 -6.97 23.15 8.53
CA ARG A 88 -8.40 22.80 8.47
C ARG A 88 -8.67 21.58 7.56
N LYS A 89 -8.02 21.52 6.38
CA LYS A 89 -8.20 20.40 5.45
C LYS A 89 -7.65 19.10 6.04
N ILE A 90 -6.53 19.16 6.73
CA ILE A 90 -5.90 17.97 7.33
C ILE A 90 -6.67 17.51 8.55
N LEU A 91 -7.15 18.44 9.40
CA LEU A 91 -8.01 18.09 10.53
C LEU A 91 -9.28 17.39 10.06
N ASN A 92 -9.96 17.92 9.05
CA ASN A 92 -11.13 17.26 8.47
C ASN A 92 -10.80 15.87 7.91
N TYR A 93 -9.64 15.72 7.28
CA TYR A 93 -9.20 14.43 6.75
C TYR A 93 -8.91 13.43 7.88
N ILE A 94 -8.23 13.84 8.95
CA ILE A 94 -7.96 13.00 10.12
C ILE A 94 -9.28 12.62 10.81
N ASN A 95 -10.21 13.56 10.97
CA ASN A 95 -11.52 13.27 11.58
C ASN A 95 -12.33 12.22 10.78
N GLN A 96 -12.15 12.16 9.45
CA GLN A 96 -12.79 11.14 8.61
C GLN A 96 -12.09 9.79 8.63
N HIS A 97 -10.77 9.77 8.81
CA HIS A 97 -9.97 8.57 8.56
C HIS A 97 -9.20 8.07 9.79
N ASP A 98 -9.25 8.80 10.90
CA ASP A 98 -8.50 8.55 12.14
C ASP A 98 -6.98 8.49 11.88
N GLN A 99 -6.34 7.37 12.10
CA GLN A 99 -4.93 7.17 11.82
C GLN A 99 -4.64 7.22 10.32
N VAL A 100 -3.59 7.96 9.96
CA VAL A 100 -3.17 8.11 8.57
C VAL A 100 -1.70 7.74 8.37
N MET A 101 -1.38 7.27 7.18
CA MET A 101 -0.01 7.09 6.72
C MET A 101 0.43 8.36 6.01
N VAL A 102 1.47 9.02 6.52
CA VAL A 102 2.08 10.21 5.92
C VAL A 102 3.43 9.83 5.34
N GLN A 103 3.63 10.06 4.05
CA GLN A 103 4.78 9.55 3.33
C GLN A 103 5.40 10.64 2.44
N LYS A 104 6.74 10.68 2.36
CA LYS A 104 7.46 11.53 1.41
C LYS A 104 7.01 11.21 -0.02
N PHE A 105 6.62 12.23 -0.77
CA PHE A 105 6.19 12.08 -2.15
C PHE A 105 7.36 11.64 -3.05
N LEU A 106 7.09 10.66 -3.90
CA LEU A 106 8.03 10.16 -4.90
C LEU A 106 7.65 10.69 -6.28
N PRO A 107 8.39 11.67 -6.85
CA PRO A 107 8.03 12.30 -8.13
C PRO A 107 7.95 11.33 -9.31
N LYS A 108 8.72 10.25 -9.25
CA LYS A 108 8.75 9.22 -10.29
C LYS A 108 7.47 8.39 -10.40
N ILE A 109 6.48 8.61 -9.54
CA ILE A 109 5.13 8.06 -9.75
C ILE A 109 4.55 8.43 -11.12
N LYS A 110 4.98 9.54 -11.71
CA LYS A 110 4.61 9.92 -13.09
C LYS A 110 5.04 8.89 -14.14
N GLU A 111 6.12 8.15 -13.87
CA GLU A 111 6.60 7.05 -14.71
C GLU A 111 5.83 5.75 -14.43
N GLY A 112 5.04 5.73 -13.36
CA GLY A 112 4.27 4.61 -12.87
C GLY A 112 4.85 3.96 -11.62
N ASP A 113 4.02 3.17 -10.96
CA ASP A 113 4.44 2.20 -9.96
C ASP A 113 4.60 0.81 -10.59
N LYS A 114 5.25 -0.09 -9.88
CA LYS A 114 5.34 -1.51 -10.26
C LYS A 114 4.55 -2.34 -9.27
N ARG A 115 3.52 -3.05 -9.77
CA ARG A 115 2.85 -4.11 -9.04
C ARG A 115 3.57 -5.43 -9.28
N ILE A 116 4.09 -6.01 -8.22
CA ILE A 116 4.79 -7.32 -8.24
C ILE A 116 3.83 -8.37 -7.70
N PHE A 117 3.64 -9.44 -8.46
CA PHE A 117 2.80 -10.57 -8.05
C PHE A 117 3.63 -11.63 -7.36
N VAL A 118 3.17 -12.03 -6.16
CA VAL A 118 3.77 -13.09 -5.35
C VAL A 118 2.75 -14.21 -5.19
N ILE A 119 3.17 -15.44 -5.51
CA ILE A 119 2.35 -16.64 -5.34
C ILE A 119 3.18 -17.68 -4.60
N GLY A 120 2.67 -18.19 -3.47
CA GLY A 120 3.36 -19.18 -2.65
C GLY A 120 4.72 -18.71 -2.11
N GLY A 121 4.91 -17.39 -1.95
CA GLY A 121 6.19 -16.81 -1.55
C GLY A 121 7.21 -16.66 -2.69
N VAL A 122 6.79 -16.91 -3.95
CA VAL A 122 7.63 -16.78 -5.15
C VAL A 122 7.16 -15.60 -5.99
N ILE A 123 8.11 -14.77 -6.44
CA ILE A 123 7.84 -13.66 -7.36
C ILE A 123 7.53 -14.25 -8.74
N LYS A 124 6.31 -14.04 -9.26
CA LYS A 124 5.84 -14.59 -10.53
C LYS A 124 5.90 -13.61 -11.69
N GLY A 125 5.91 -12.33 -11.41
CA GLY A 125 5.98 -11.29 -12.43
C GLY A 125 5.70 -9.91 -11.88
N ALA A 126 5.78 -8.92 -12.76
CA ALA A 126 5.46 -7.55 -12.44
C ALA A 126 4.84 -6.82 -13.62
N ILE A 127 3.98 -5.87 -13.34
CA ILE A 127 3.47 -4.88 -14.30
C ILE A 127 3.82 -3.48 -13.83
N ARG A 128 4.04 -2.57 -14.77
CA ARG A 128 4.10 -1.13 -14.48
C ARG A 128 2.72 -0.53 -14.72
N ARG A 129 2.21 0.22 -13.76
CA ARG A 129 0.93 0.93 -13.89
C ARG A 129 1.24 2.42 -14.00
N VAL A 130 1.02 2.98 -15.18
CA VAL A 130 1.31 4.39 -15.46
C VAL A 130 0.06 5.22 -15.22
N PRO A 131 0.11 6.25 -14.35
CA PRO A 131 -1.05 7.11 -14.12
C PRO A 131 -1.43 7.89 -15.37
N LYS A 132 -2.71 8.25 -15.50
CA LYS A 132 -3.15 9.20 -16.51
C LYS A 132 -2.41 10.53 -16.39
N ARG A 133 -2.25 11.24 -17.49
CA ARG A 133 -1.63 12.58 -17.50
C ARG A 133 -2.30 13.48 -16.45
N GLY A 134 -1.49 14.11 -15.59
CA GLY A 134 -1.96 14.98 -14.51
C GLY A 134 -2.40 14.26 -13.21
N SER A 135 -2.44 12.92 -13.20
CA SER A 135 -2.73 12.11 -12.02
C SER A 135 -1.45 11.65 -11.32
N ILE A 136 -1.57 11.34 -10.03
CA ILE A 136 -0.56 10.63 -9.22
C ILE A 136 -1.06 9.23 -8.81
N ILE A 137 -2.21 8.81 -9.31
CA ILE A 137 -2.84 7.53 -8.98
C ILE A 137 -2.62 6.59 -10.17
N SER A 138 -1.87 5.52 -9.94
CA SER A 138 -1.50 4.52 -10.95
C SER A 138 -2.42 3.30 -10.97
N ASN A 139 -3.30 3.17 -10.00
CA ASN A 139 -4.22 2.04 -9.90
C ASN A 139 -5.08 1.92 -11.19
N ILE A 140 -5.17 0.71 -11.76
CA ILE A 140 -5.88 0.46 -13.03
C ILE A 140 -7.37 0.79 -12.91
N GLY A 141 -8.00 0.45 -11.77
CA GLY A 141 -9.39 0.82 -11.50
C GLY A 141 -9.66 2.33 -11.45
N GLN A 142 -8.60 3.16 -11.33
CA GLN A 142 -8.64 4.62 -11.42
C GLN A 142 -8.10 5.13 -12.77
N GLY A 143 -7.94 4.23 -13.74
CA GLY A 143 -7.52 4.54 -15.10
C GLY A 143 -6.01 4.54 -15.32
N GLY A 144 -5.24 3.90 -14.45
CA GLY A 144 -3.84 3.59 -14.71
C GLY A 144 -3.69 2.67 -15.92
N ILE A 145 -2.63 2.87 -16.70
CA ILE A 145 -2.36 2.10 -17.92
C ILE A 145 -1.31 1.04 -17.62
N PRO A 146 -1.62 -0.26 -17.77
CA PRO A 146 -0.64 -1.32 -17.56
C PRO A 146 0.39 -1.36 -18.69
N LYS A 147 1.66 -1.54 -18.32
CA LYS A 147 2.78 -1.72 -19.25
C LYS A 147 3.67 -2.87 -18.80
N LYS A 148 4.31 -3.56 -19.74
CA LYS A 148 5.37 -4.53 -19.44
C LYS A 148 6.51 -3.86 -18.68
N THR A 149 7.12 -4.58 -17.75
CA THR A 149 8.26 -4.10 -16.98
C THR A 149 9.12 -5.25 -16.49
N THR A 150 10.36 -4.92 -16.13
CA THR A 150 11.29 -5.79 -15.41
C THR A 150 11.62 -5.18 -14.06
N LEU A 151 12.07 -5.98 -13.12
CA LEU A 151 12.51 -5.53 -11.80
C LEU A 151 14.01 -5.25 -11.82
N THR A 152 14.42 -4.16 -11.18
CA THR A 152 15.83 -3.92 -10.87
C THR A 152 16.29 -4.85 -9.75
N LYS A 153 17.60 -5.01 -9.57
CA LYS A 153 18.18 -5.80 -8.47
C LYS A 153 17.67 -5.34 -7.08
N GLN A 154 17.54 -4.02 -6.89
CA GLN A 154 17.01 -3.45 -5.64
C GLN A 154 15.54 -3.80 -5.44
N GLU A 155 14.70 -3.65 -6.46
CA GLU A 155 13.28 -3.98 -6.41
C GLU A 155 13.05 -5.47 -6.15
N LEU A 156 13.85 -6.32 -6.77
CA LEU A 156 13.81 -7.77 -6.54
C LEU A 156 14.16 -8.09 -5.08
N LYS A 157 15.23 -7.52 -4.53
CA LYS A 157 15.61 -7.70 -3.12
C LYS A 157 14.49 -7.28 -2.14
N ILE A 158 13.83 -6.16 -2.41
CA ILE A 158 12.68 -5.71 -1.60
C ILE A 158 11.55 -6.71 -1.68
N ALA A 159 11.20 -7.13 -2.90
CA ALA A 159 10.12 -8.09 -3.12
C ALA A 159 10.40 -9.43 -2.44
N GLU A 160 11.65 -9.92 -2.45
CA GLU A 160 12.07 -11.14 -1.75
C GLU A 160 11.90 -11.05 -0.23
N ILE A 161 12.29 -9.90 0.37
CA ILE A 161 12.13 -9.68 1.82
C ILE A 161 10.65 -9.73 2.19
N VAL A 162 9.81 -9.00 1.46
CA VAL A 162 8.35 -8.98 1.70
C VAL A 162 7.73 -10.34 1.44
N SER A 163 8.10 -11.03 0.35
CA SER A 163 7.63 -12.38 0.00
C SER A 163 7.88 -13.41 1.10
N LYS A 164 9.08 -13.40 1.70
CA LYS A 164 9.43 -14.30 2.81
C LYS A 164 8.51 -14.07 4.02
N ASN A 165 8.24 -12.81 4.34
CA ASN A 165 7.32 -12.46 5.42
C ASN A 165 5.88 -12.91 5.11
N LEU A 166 5.40 -12.66 3.90
CA LEU A 166 4.08 -13.10 3.46
C LEU A 166 3.90 -14.62 3.56
N LYS A 167 4.89 -15.38 3.09
CA LYS A 167 4.90 -16.85 3.19
C LYS A 167 4.83 -17.32 4.65
N LYS A 168 5.64 -16.72 5.54
CA LYS A 168 5.61 -17.02 6.98
C LYS A 168 4.22 -16.79 7.59
N ASN A 169 3.51 -15.79 7.11
CA ASN A 169 2.16 -15.42 7.55
C ASN A 169 1.03 -16.09 6.73
N LYS A 170 1.30 -17.20 6.03
CA LYS A 170 0.31 -17.99 5.26
C LYS A 170 -0.40 -17.20 4.16
N ILE A 171 0.21 -16.14 3.66
CA ILE A 171 -0.29 -15.40 2.51
C ILE A 171 0.25 -16.06 1.25
N VAL A 172 -0.65 -16.65 0.48
CA VAL A 172 -0.33 -17.39 -0.75
C VAL A 172 -0.30 -16.46 -1.96
N PHE A 173 -1.22 -15.50 -2.04
CA PHE A 173 -1.32 -14.58 -3.18
C PHE A 173 -1.29 -13.12 -2.72
N ALA A 174 -0.34 -12.36 -3.23
CA ALA A 174 -0.17 -10.95 -2.89
C ALA A 174 0.30 -10.10 -4.07
N GLY A 175 -0.04 -8.80 -4.00
CA GLY A 175 0.49 -7.74 -4.83
C GLY A 175 1.32 -6.76 -4.01
N ILE A 176 2.56 -6.50 -4.39
CA ILE A 176 3.47 -5.56 -3.72
C ILE A 176 3.70 -4.37 -4.65
N ASP A 177 3.48 -3.17 -4.15
CA ASP A 177 3.62 -1.95 -4.95
C ASP A 177 4.91 -1.21 -4.65
N LEU A 178 5.72 -0.96 -5.68
CA LEU A 178 6.97 -0.21 -5.61
C LEU A 178 6.95 1.03 -6.50
N ILE A 179 7.54 2.12 -6.01
CA ILE A 179 7.85 3.31 -6.80
C ILE A 179 9.34 3.61 -6.65
N SER A 180 10.06 3.65 -7.75
CA SER A 180 11.50 4.03 -7.77
C SER A 180 12.36 3.23 -6.79
N GLY A 181 12.10 1.93 -6.65
CA GLY A 181 12.87 1.10 -5.74
C GLY A 181 12.54 1.28 -4.26
N TYR A 182 11.36 1.82 -3.94
CA TYR A 182 10.81 1.90 -2.58
C TYR A 182 9.47 1.21 -2.50
N LEU A 183 9.23 0.50 -1.40
CA LEU A 183 7.92 -0.03 -1.06
C LEU A 183 6.97 1.13 -0.73
N THR A 184 5.78 1.15 -1.34
CA THR A 184 4.84 2.26 -1.14
C THR A 184 3.96 2.12 0.10
N GLY A 185 4.03 0.96 0.75
CA GLY A 185 3.16 0.60 1.87
C GLY A 185 1.84 -0.05 1.45
N ASP A 186 1.67 -0.31 0.17
CA ASP A 186 0.51 -1.01 -0.36
C ASP A 186 0.90 -2.48 -0.63
N ILE A 187 0.65 -3.37 0.36
CA ILE A 187 0.83 -4.83 0.27
C ILE A 187 -0.55 -5.45 0.19
N ASN A 188 -1.03 -5.64 -1.03
CA ASN A 188 -2.38 -6.09 -1.29
C ASN A 188 -2.49 -7.62 -1.18
N ILE A 189 -3.25 -8.10 -0.19
CA ILE A 189 -3.42 -9.52 0.13
C ILE A 189 -4.87 -10.00 0.06
N THR A 190 -5.81 -9.09 -0.19
CA THR A 190 -7.23 -9.44 -0.29
C THR A 190 -7.64 -9.64 -1.74
N SER A 191 -7.26 -8.69 -2.60
CA SER A 191 -7.61 -8.69 -4.03
C SER A 191 -6.41 -8.17 -4.83
N PRO A 192 -5.32 -8.96 -4.94
CA PRO A 192 -4.06 -8.51 -5.53
C PRO A 192 -4.13 -8.49 -7.06
N THR A 193 -5.14 -7.83 -7.61
CA THR A 193 -5.31 -7.62 -9.05
C THR A 193 -4.37 -6.54 -9.58
N GLY A 194 -4.14 -6.56 -10.88
CA GLY A 194 -3.31 -5.57 -11.58
C GLY A 194 -4.00 -4.22 -11.77
#